data_ec6101259e7fe481d5408da857cac090
#
_entry.id   ec6101259e7fe481d5408da857cac090
#
_cell.length_a   1.000
_cell.length_b   1.000
_cell.length_c   1.000
_cell.angle_alpha   90.00
_cell.angle_beta   90.00
_cell.angle_gamma   90.00
#
_symmetry.space_group_name_H-M   'P 1'
#
loop_
_entity.id
_entity.type
_entity.pdbx_description
1 polymer ?
#
loop_
_entity_poly.entity_id
_entity_poly.type
_entity_poly.pdbx_seq_one_letter_code
_entity_poly.pdbx_strand_id
1 'polypeptide(L)'
;GRRVSDTVEGDRRVARFVSKQPILGFFSVQSAAYEVARRQHGGVTLEIYYNPGHDFNVERMLDAMEAALDYYQAHFGPYQFDYARIIEFPGYASFAQAFAGTIPFSESIGFIADNADAENIDYVTYVTAHELDHQYWAHQLISSDQQGSTMLVETMAQYSALMVMKQLYGEDNIRRFLKYELDNYLSARGSEAIEELPLERVENQGYIHYRKGAVVMYLLQDRLGEDRVNEMLAGLLDKYRFKGAPYANANDLVGGFMSLARNESERELVNDLLKRITLYDLKADNAKVRKLADGRFETRIEVEADKFYADGEGRERKALLKDSIEIGLFTQKPGLGAFDKGDVISMKRYPIRSGSQDITIVTKTRPAFVGIDPYNKYIDRNSDDNIVATE
;
A
#
# COMPACT_ATOMS: atom_id res chain seq x y z
N GLY A 1 -11.09 24.71 2.38
CA GLY A 1 -10.78 25.82 3.27
C GLY A 1 -11.64 25.81 4.52
N ARG A 2 -11.21 26.54 5.53
CA ARG A 2 -12.01 26.79 6.74
C ARG A 2 -13.09 27.82 6.44
N ARG A 3 -14.36 27.54 6.78
CA ARG A 3 -15.45 28.50 6.62
C ARG A 3 -15.30 29.64 7.64
N VAL A 4 -15.17 30.86 7.14
CA VAL A 4 -14.98 32.07 7.97
C VAL A 4 -16.24 32.92 8.06
N SER A 5 -17.17 32.80 7.11
CA SER A 5 -18.50 33.42 7.19
C SER A 5 -19.53 32.57 6.44
N ASP A 6 -20.79 32.75 6.85
CA ASP A 6 -21.98 32.14 6.28
C ASP A 6 -23.17 33.08 6.55
N THR A 7 -23.57 33.81 5.54
CA THR A 7 -24.57 34.89 5.65
C THR A 7 -25.69 34.69 4.64
N VAL A 8 -26.84 35.29 4.94
CA VAL A 8 -27.96 35.37 3.99
C VAL A 8 -28.03 36.80 3.47
N GLU A 9 -27.94 36.97 2.15
CA GLU A 9 -27.99 38.24 1.45
C GLU A 9 -29.15 38.23 0.45
N GLY A 10 -30.28 38.75 0.86
CA GLY A 10 -31.54 38.65 0.11
C GLY A 10 -32.05 37.20 0.09
N ASP A 11 -32.16 36.61 -1.09
CA ASP A 11 -32.57 35.24 -1.35
C ASP A 11 -31.36 34.23 -1.47
N ARG A 12 -30.16 34.75 -1.29
CA ARG A 12 -28.93 33.96 -1.45
C ARG A 12 -28.24 33.69 -0.12
N ARG A 13 -27.69 32.48 0.03
CA ARG A 13 -26.73 32.14 1.08
C ARG A 13 -25.32 32.30 0.55
N VAL A 14 -24.50 33.08 1.24
CA VAL A 14 -23.10 33.37 0.86
C VAL A 14 -22.19 32.80 1.94
N ALA A 15 -21.37 31.84 1.55
CA ALA A 15 -20.34 31.26 2.41
C ALA A 15 -18.94 31.62 1.91
N ARG A 16 -18.06 32.01 2.82
CA ARG A 16 -16.65 32.29 2.51
C ARG A 16 -15.75 31.30 3.21
N PHE A 17 -14.82 30.74 2.42
CA PHE A 17 -13.81 29.80 2.90
C PHE A 17 -12.42 30.38 2.67
N VAL A 18 -11.49 30.10 3.60
CA VAL A 18 -10.09 30.53 3.53
C VAL A 18 -9.18 29.35 3.84
N SER A 19 -8.14 29.14 3.04
CA SER A 19 -7.10 28.15 3.30
C SER A 19 -5.90 28.79 3.99
N LYS A 20 -5.28 28.06 4.94
CA LYS A 20 -4.05 28.51 5.63
C LYS A 20 -2.80 28.34 4.76
N GLN A 21 -2.82 27.39 3.85
CA GLN A 21 -1.71 27.07 2.95
C GLN A 21 -2.15 27.28 1.49
N PRO A 22 -1.23 27.47 0.56
CA PRO A 22 -1.53 27.42 -0.86
C PRO A 22 -2.23 26.10 -1.22
N ILE A 23 -3.22 26.16 -2.08
CA ILE A 23 -3.92 24.98 -2.61
C ILE A 23 -3.89 25.03 -4.14
N LEU A 24 -4.01 23.86 -4.76
CA LEU A 24 -4.24 23.77 -6.18
C LEU A 24 -5.58 24.43 -6.56
N GLY A 25 -5.69 24.93 -7.79
CA GLY A 25 -6.96 25.35 -8.38
C GLY A 25 -7.93 24.18 -8.62
N PHE A 26 -7.90 23.21 -7.73
CA PHE A 26 -8.64 21.95 -7.75
C PHE A 26 -9.44 21.84 -6.45
N PHE A 27 -10.75 21.98 -6.55
CA PHE A 27 -11.66 22.00 -5.41
C PHE A 27 -13.06 21.53 -5.82
N SER A 28 -13.82 21.07 -4.85
CA SER A 28 -15.21 20.63 -5.00
C SER A 28 -16.16 21.48 -4.15
N VAL A 29 -17.37 21.68 -4.63
CA VAL A 29 -18.48 22.29 -3.87
C VAL A 29 -19.59 21.26 -3.76
N GLN A 30 -19.95 20.93 -2.51
CA GLN A 30 -21.01 19.97 -2.22
C GLN A 30 -22.05 20.61 -1.30
N SER A 31 -23.31 20.28 -1.51
CA SER A 31 -24.43 20.79 -0.74
C SER A 31 -25.53 19.73 -0.64
N ALA A 32 -25.84 19.34 0.59
CA ALA A 32 -26.95 18.45 0.92
C ALA A 32 -27.39 18.69 2.38
N ALA A 33 -28.43 18.01 2.82
CA ALA A 33 -28.88 18.01 4.21
C ALA A 33 -28.09 16.98 5.03
N TYR A 34 -26.77 17.20 5.17
CA TYR A 34 -25.87 16.29 5.87
C TYR A 34 -26.07 16.28 7.38
N GLU A 35 -25.93 15.12 7.98
CA GLU A 35 -25.47 14.96 9.35
C GLU A 35 -23.94 15.06 9.41
N VAL A 36 -23.39 15.43 10.58
CA VAL A 36 -21.95 15.66 10.70
C VAL A 36 -21.42 15.04 11.99
N ALA A 37 -20.57 14.04 11.85
CA ALA A 37 -19.74 13.54 12.95
C ALA A 37 -18.45 14.34 13.04
N ARG A 38 -17.99 14.60 14.29
CA ARG A 38 -16.76 15.36 14.54
C ARG A 38 -15.95 14.73 15.64
N ARG A 39 -14.62 14.75 15.46
CA ARG A 39 -13.67 14.31 16.47
C ARG A 39 -12.45 15.22 16.46
N GLN A 40 -11.83 15.45 17.63
CA GLN A 40 -10.58 16.21 17.74
C GLN A 40 -9.42 15.26 17.88
N HIS A 41 -8.40 15.40 17.03
CA HIS A 41 -7.19 14.57 17.09
C HIS A 41 -5.95 15.41 16.76
N GLY A 42 -4.95 15.45 17.67
CA GLY A 42 -3.67 16.11 17.43
C GLY A 42 -3.75 17.59 16.97
N GLY A 43 -4.79 18.32 17.36
CA GLY A 43 -5.03 19.70 16.93
C GLY A 43 -5.76 19.84 15.58
N VAL A 44 -6.15 18.71 14.97
CA VAL A 44 -6.96 18.64 13.75
C VAL A 44 -8.41 18.30 14.09
N THR A 45 -9.37 19.02 13.53
CA THR A 45 -10.80 18.65 13.59
C THR A 45 -11.11 17.70 12.45
N LEU A 46 -11.41 16.45 12.78
CA LEU A 46 -11.91 15.45 11.82
C LEU A 46 -13.42 15.63 11.66
N GLU A 47 -13.88 15.74 10.43
CA GLU A 47 -15.30 15.94 10.12
C GLU A 47 -15.75 14.95 9.05
N ILE A 48 -16.87 14.26 9.29
CA ILE A 48 -17.52 13.41 8.29
C ILE A 48 -18.94 13.92 8.07
N TYR A 49 -19.22 14.30 6.83
CA TYR A 49 -20.53 14.75 6.36
C TYR A 49 -21.19 13.59 5.63
N TYR A 50 -22.34 13.12 6.13
CA TYR A 50 -23.02 11.95 5.62
C TYR A 50 -24.53 12.13 5.56
N ASN A 51 -25.21 11.39 4.69
CA ASN A 51 -26.65 11.41 4.60
C ASN A 51 -27.30 10.68 5.79
N PRO A 52 -28.44 11.16 6.32
CA PRO A 52 -29.14 10.49 7.40
C PRO A 52 -29.38 9.00 7.09
N GLY A 53 -28.99 8.13 8.04
CA GLY A 53 -29.08 6.68 7.89
C GLY A 53 -27.91 6.00 7.16
N HIS A 54 -26.88 6.73 6.76
CA HIS A 54 -25.64 6.20 6.16
C HIS A 54 -24.45 6.22 7.15
N ASP A 55 -24.72 5.94 8.42
CA ASP A 55 -23.73 6.01 9.50
C ASP A 55 -22.92 4.72 9.73
N PHE A 56 -23.13 3.67 8.92
CA PHE A 56 -22.55 2.33 9.12
C PHE A 56 -21.02 2.33 9.30
N ASN A 57 -20.30 3.18 8.58
CA ASN A 57 -18.84 3.24 8.59
C ASN A 57 -18.27 4.57 9.11
N VAL A 58 -19.09 5.48 9.63
CA VAL A 58 -18.64 6.81 10.07
C VAL A 58 -17.58 6.74 11.17
N GLU A 59 -17.80 5.93 12.21
CA GLU A 59 -16.80 5.74 13.28
C GLU A 59 -15.53 5.07 12.74
N ARG A 60 -15.65 4.08 11.86
CA ARG A 60 -14.51 3.44 11.18
C ARG A 60 -13.66 4.43 10.39
N MET A 61 -14.29 5.33 9.65
CA MET A 61 -13.60 6.39 8.91
C MET A 61 -12.89 7.37 9.85
N LEU A 62 -13.51 7.75 10.98
CA LEU A 62 -12.85 8.59 12.00
C LEU A 62 -11.62 7.90 12.58
N ASP A 63 -11.72 6.62 12.94
CA ASP A 63 -10.60 5.83 13.45
C ASP A 63 -9.48 5.72 12.41
N ALA A 64 -9.85 5.52 11.14
CA ALA A 64 -8.90 5.47 10.02
C ALA A 64 -8.16 6.81 9.83
N MET A 65 -8.89 7.94 9.93
CA MET A 65 -8.28 9.28 9.83
C MET A 65 -7.31 9.53 10.99
N GLU A 66 -7.63 9.12 12.21
CA GLU A 66 -6.73 9.24 13.37
C GLU A 66 -5.46 8.43 13.16
N ALA A 67 -5.59 7.14 12.85
CA ALA A 67 -4.44 6.25 12.63
C ALA A 67 -3.55 6.73 11.48
N ALA A 68 -4.16 7.21 10.39
CA ALA A 68 -3.44 7.74 9.25
C ALA A 68 -2.68 9.04 9.60
N LEU A 69 -3.32 9.98 10.29
CA LEU A 69 -2.65 11.21 10.73
C LEU A 69 -1.50 10.93 11.69
N ASP A 70 -1.64 9.98 12.60
CA ASP A 70 -0.58 9.60 13.53
C ASP A 70 0.64 9.08 12.76
N TYR A 71 0.43 8.16 11.80
CA TYR A 71 1.51 7.62 10.99
C TYR A 71 2.16 8.70 10.10
N TYR A 72 1.36 9.47 9.36
CA TYR A 72 1.89 10.44 8.40
C TYR A 72 2.60 11.61 9.09
N GLN A 73 2.07 12.11 10.19
CA GLN A 73 2.74 13.17 10.94
C GLN A 73 4.05 12.68 11.58
N ALA A 74 4.10 11.44 12.06
CA ALA A 74 5.32 10.86 12.63
C ALA A 74 6.43 10.68 11.58
N HIS A 75 6.07 10.32 10.35
CA HIS A 75 7.04 9.94 9.31
C HIS A 75 7.27 10.99 8.23
N PHE A 76 6.25 11.79 7.89
CA PHE A 76 6.31 12.74 6.76
C PHE A 76 6.27 14.20 7.20
N GLY A 77 6.04 14.46 8.49
CA GLY A 77 5.98 15.80 9.05
C GLY A 77 4.55 16.33 9.22
N PRO A 78 4.37 17.60 9.60
CA PRO A 78 3.09 18.11 10.05
C PRO A 78 2.03 18.16 8.95
N TYR A 79 0.81 17.79 9.32
CA TYR A 79 -0.38 18.02 8.52
C TYR A 79 -0.63 19.54 8.36
N GLN A 80 -1.02 19.98 7.17
CA GLN A 80 -1.04 21.40 6.81
C GLN A 80 -2.26 22.19 7.27
N PHE A 81 -3.34 21.51 7.67
CA PHE A 81 -4.61 22.15 8.05
C PHE A 81 -5.00 21.83 9.50
N ASP A 82 -5.92 22.62 10.07
CA ASP A 82 -6.54 22.36 11.36
C ASP A 82 -7.88 21.60 11.23
N TYR A 83 -8.16 21.07 10.04
CA TYR A 83 -9.32 20.24 9.74
C TYR A 83 -8.94 19.19 8.68
N ALA A 84 -9.61 18.03 8.73
CA ALA A 84 -9.64 17.04 7.65
C ALA A 84 -11.09 16.58 7.50
N ARG A 85 -11.59 16.49 6.28
CA ARG A 85 -13.02 16.36 6.02
C ARG A 85 -13.29 15.29 4.99
N ILE A 86 -14.23 14.37 5.30
CA ILE A 86 -14.83 13.47 4.33
C ILE A 86 -16.27 13.94 4.09
N ILE A 87 -16.70 13.95 2.83
CA ILE A 87 -18.05 14.35 2.43
C ILE A 87 -18.62 13.29 1.51
N GLU A 88 -19.74 12.69 1.93
CA GLU A 88 -20.47 11.72 1.14
C GLU A 88 -21.03 12.32 -0.15
N PHE A 89 -20.93 11.58 -1.24
CA PHE A 89 -21.70 11.84 -2.45
C PHE A 89 -22.42 10.55 -2.93
N PRO A 90 -23.56 10.69 -3.66
CA PRO A 90 -24.37 9.57 -4.10
C PRO A 90 -23.62 8.60 -5.04
N GLY A 91 -24.03 7.34 -5.03
CA GLY A 91 -23.41 6.21 -5.75
C GLY A 91 -23.52 6.22 -7.29
N TYR A 92 -23.64 7.39 -7.92
CA TYR A 92 -23.55 7.49 -9.39
C TYR A 92 -22.13 7.21 -9.91
N ALA A 93 -21.14 7.20 -9.01
CA ALA A 93 -19.78 6.78 -9.26
C ALA A 93 -19.20 6.13 -7.99
N SER A 94 -18.19 5.26 -8.15
CA SER A 94 -17.61 4.45 -7.08
C SER A 94 -16.13 4.82 -6.91
N PHE A 95 -15.86 6.01 -6.36
CA PHE A 95 -14.50 6.50 -6.07
C PHE A 95 -14.49 7.39 -4.83
N ALA A 96 -13.30 7.67 -4.33
CA ALA A 96 -13.00 8.79 -3.46
C ALA A 96 -11.99 9.70 -4.17
N GLN A 97 -11.89 10.96 -3.76
CA GLN A 97 -10.98 11.93 -4.37
C GLN A 97 -10.53 12.96 -3.34
N ALA A 98 -9.23 13.05 -3.13
CA ALA A 98 -8.68 14.03 -2.21
C ALA A 98 -8.56 15.42 -2.86
N PHE A 99 -9.25 16.39 -2.28
CA PHE A 99 -9.00 17.82 -2.45
C PHE A 99 -8.29 18.37 -1.20
N ALA A 100 -7.76 19.57 -1.26
CA ALA A 100 -7.07 20.18 -0.11
C ALA A 100 -7.95 20.21 1.16
N GLY A 101 -7.63 19.33 2.11
CA GLY A 101 -8.33 19.15 3.38
C GLY A 101 -9.77 18.62 3.28
N THR A 102 -10.20 18.14 2.12
CA THR A 102 -11.59 17.68 1.92
C THR A 102 -11.63 16.52 0.93
N ILE A 103 -12.28 15.44 1.30
CA ILE A 103 -12.33 14.19 0.55
C ILE A 103 -13.79 13.84 0.23
N PRO A 104 -14.31 14.18 -0.97
CA PRO A 104 -15.53 13.55 -1.48
C PRO A 104 -15.37 12.04 -1.55
N PHE A 105 -16.33 11.30 -1.03
CA PHE A 105 -16.29 9.86 -0.91
C PHE A 105 -17.64 9.26 -1.31
N SER A 106 -17.64 8.31 -2.24
CA SER A 106 -18.87 7.67 -2.69
C SER A 106 -19.53 6.87 -1.57
N GLU A 107 -20.85 7.00 -1.45
CA GLU A 107 -21.64 6.20 -0.51
C GLU A 107 -21.40 4.70 -0.68
N SER A 108 -21.28 4.23 -1.92
CA SER A 108 -21.21 2.80 -2.25
C SER A 108 -19.94 2.09 -1.77
N ILE A 109 -18.79 2.77 -1.77
CA ILE A 109 -17.52 2.20 -1.33
C ILE A 109 -17.12 2.61 0.08
N GLY A 110 -17.83 3.57 0.67
CA GLY A 110 -17.56 4.10 2.00
C GLY A 110 -18.72 3.86 2.97
N PHE A 111 -19.71 4.73 2.90
CA PHE A 111 -20.70 4.88 3.95
C PHE A 111 -21.62 3.67 4.15
N ILE A 112 -22.07 3.05 3.05
CA ILE A 112 -22.95 1.89 3.05
C ILE A 112 -22.25 0.58 2.61
N ALA A 113 -20.92 0.60 2.50
CA ALA A 113 -20.15 -0.60 2.17
C ALA A 113 -20.25 -1.63 3.30
N ASP A 114 -20.45 -2.89 2.93
CA ASP A 114 -20.47 -4.00 3.89
C ASP A 114 -19.04 -4.44 4.21
N ASN A 115 -18.60 -4.24 5.43
CA ASN A 115 -17.32 -4.67 5.97
C ASN A 115 -17.47 -5.74 7.06
N ALA A 116 -18.60 -6.45 7.10
CA ALA A 116 -18.87 -7.45 8.14
C ALA A 116 -18.06 -8.74 7.93
N ASP A 117 -17.67 -9.06 6.71
CA ASP A 117 -16.86 -10.25 6.41
C ASP A 117 -15.39 -10.01 6.80
N ALA A 118 -14.98 -10.65 7.90
CA ALA A 118 -13.61 -10.57 8.41
C ALA A 118 -12.56 -11.22 7.47
N GLU A 119 -12.96 -12.02 6.49
CA GLU A 119 -12.04 -12.59 5.49
C GLU A 119 -11.69 -11.58 4.38
N ASN A 120 -12.50 -10.55 4.18
CA ASN A 120 -12.19 -9.46 3.29
C ASN A 120 -11.23 -8.45 3.93
N ILE A 121 -10.54 -7.66 3.10
CA ILE A 121 -9.74 -6.54 3.61
C ILE A 121 -10.66 -5.42 4.10
N ASP A 122 -10.22 -4.65 5.09
CA ASP A 122 -10.89 -3.43 5.51
C ASP A 122 -10.68 -2.32 4.47
N TYR A 123 -11.49 -2.38 3.41
CA TYR A 123 -11.38 -1.48 2.26
C TYR A 123 -11.72 -0.03 2.61
N VAL A 124 -12.69 0.19 3.51
CA VAL A 124 -13.08 1.56 3.93
C VAL A 124 -11.93 2.26 4.65
N THR A 125 -11.29 1.59 5.61
CA THR A 125 -10.11 2.11 6.30
C THR A 125 -8.95 2.32 5.32
N TYR A 126 -8.73 1.38 4.41
CA TYR A 126 -7.64 1.44 3.42
C TYR A 126 -7.77 2.64 2.48
N VAL A 127 -8.97 2.85 1.90
CA VAL A 127 -9.23 4.00 1.02
C VAL A 127 -9.21 5.32 1.80
N THR A 128 -9.76 5.34 3.02
CA THR A 128 -9.71 6.55 3.88
C THR A 128 -8.27 6.99 4.16
N ALA A 129 -7.39 6.04 4.48
CA ALA A 129 -5.97 6.33 4.68
C ALA A 129 -5.31 6.82 3.39
N HIS A 130 -5.57 6.15 2.25
CA HIS A 130 -5.07 6.53 0.93
C HIS A 130 -5.42 7.99 0.58
N GLU A 131 -6.69 8.36 0.65
CA GLU A 131 -7.14 9.71 0.34
C GLU A 131 -6.56 10.77 1.29
N LEU A 132 -6.37 10.41 2.55
CA LEU A 132 -5.77 11.35 3.50
C LEU A 132 -4.28 11.57 3.22
N ASP A 133 -3.56 10.57 2.70
CA ASP A 133 -2.16 10.69 2.35
C ASP A 133 -1.92 11.63 1.16
N HIS A 134 -2.86 11.77 0.26
CA HIS A 134 -2.78 12.77 -0.81
C HIS A 134 -2.63 14.21 -0.29
N GLN A 135 -2.92 14.47 0.98
CA GLN A 135 -2.61 15.78 1.57
C GLN A 135 -1.09 16.03 1.60
N TYR A 136 -0.28 14.97 1.59
CA TYR A 136 1.18 15.00 1.46
C TYR A 136 1.60 14.82 0.00
N TRP A 137 1.20 13.72 -0.65
CA TRP A 137 1.56 13.36 -2.02
C TRP A 137 0.45 13.76 -3.01
N ALA A 138 0.39 14.99 -3.34
CA ALA A 138 -0.36 15.78 -4.30
C ALA A 138 -0.53 17.22 -3.80
N HIS A 139 -0.86 17.45 -2.52
CA HIS A 139 -1.18 18.79 -2.02
C HIS A 139 0.00 19.50 -1.34
N GLN A 140 0.90 18.80 -0.66
CA GLN A 140 2.18 19.39 -0.20
C GLN A 140 3.26 19.29 -1.27
N LEU A 141 3.42 18.12 -1.89
CA LEU A 141 4.33 17.90 -3.01
C LEU A 141 3.51 17.69 -4.28
N ILE A 142 3.72 18.57 -5.25
CA ILE A 142 3.10 18.48 -6.58
C ILE A 142 4.09 17.77 -7.51
N SER A 143 3.66 16.72 -8.20
CA SER A 143 4.45 16.06 -9.23
C SER A 143 4.45 16.85 -10.53
N SER A 144 5.54 16.75 -11.28
CA SER A 144 5.63 17.29 -12.64
C SER A 144 4.71 16.50 -13.59
N ASP A 145 4.14 17.15 -14.58
CA ASP A 145 3.34 16.53 -15.63
C ASP A 145 4.26 15.80 -16.64
N GLN A 146 4.71 14.60 -16.24
CA GLN A 146 5.64 13.74 -16.98
C GLN A 146 5.32 12.27 -16.72
N GLN A 147 5.91 11.36 -17.48
CA GLN A 147 5.88 9.93 -17.20
C GLN A 147 6.34 9.66 -15.76
N GLY A 148 5.67 8.75 -15.06
CA GLY A 148 5.92 8.44 -13.67
C GLY A 148 5.29 9.43 -12.66
N SER A 149 4.56 10.43 -13.12
CA SER A 149 3.84 11.37 -12.24
C SER A 149 2.91 10.67 -11.27
N THR A 150 2.12 9.71 -11.76
CA THR A 150 1.19 8.94 -10.93
C THR A 150 1.87 8.03 -9.91
N MET A 151 3.13 7.64 -10.13
CA MET A 151 3.93 6.95 -9.10
C MET A 151 4.16 7.85 -7.88
N LEU A 152 4.45 9.15 -8.09
CA LEU A 152 4.66 10.10 -6.98
C LEU A 152 3.39 10.45 -6.21
N VAL A 153 2.24 10.28 -6.81
CA VAL A 153 0.95 10.62 -6.23
C VAL A 153 0.27 9.36 -5.71
N GLU A 154 -0.14 8.49 -6.62
CA GLU A 154 -1.01 7.34 -6.30
C GLU A 154 -0.24 6.20 -5.64
N THR A 155 0.98 5.89 -6.14
CA THR A 155 1.77 4.82 -5.51
C THR A 155 2.23 5.19 -4.11
N MET A 156 2.53 6.47 -3.86
CA MET A 156 2.90 6.92 -2.52
C MET A 156 1.71 6.87 -1.57
N ALA A 157 0.53 7.32 -1.99
CA ALA A 157 -0.69 7.22 -1.20
C ALA A 157 -1.06 5.75 -0.89
N GLN A 158 -0.89 4.87 -1.86
CA GLN A 158 -1.15 3.45 -1.68
C GLN A 158 -0.15 2.79 -0.70
N TYR A 159 1.14 3.14 -0.81
CA TYR A 159 2.16 2.70 0.14
C TYR A 159 1.85 3.16 1.57
N SER A 160 1.56 4.43 1.73
CA SER A 160 1.27 5.02 3.04
C SER A 160 0.03 4.38 3.68
N ALA A 161 -1.01 4.12 2.90
CA ALA A 161 -2.18 3.39 3.35
C ALA A 161 -1.84 1.96 3.79
N LEU A 162 -1.00 1.23 3.04
CA LEU A 162 -0.51 -0.10 3.46
C LEU A 162 0.24 -0.05 4.79
N MET A 163 1.02 1.00 5.04
CA MET A 163 1.74 1.14 6.30
C MET A 163 0.82 1.43 7.48
N VAL A 164 -0.27 2.18 7.26
CA VAL A 164 -1.36 2.32 8.24
C VAL A 164 -2.03 0.97 8.51
N MET A 165 -2.34 0.19 7.47
CA MET A 165 -2.91 -1.16 7.64
C MET A 165 -1.95 -2.08 8.40
N LYS A 166 -0.64 -2.00 8.13
CA LYS A 166 0.39 -2.73 8.87
C LYS A 166 0.38 -2.39 10.37
N GLN A 167 0.22 -1.12 10.73
CA GLN A 167 0.08 -0.70 12.13
C GLN A 167 -1.19 -1.23 12.80
N LEU A 168 -2.32 -1.15 12.11
CA LEU A 168 -3.62 -1.54 12.66
C LEU A 168 -3.78 -3.06 12.79
N TYR A 169 -3.31 -3.81 11.81
CA TYR A 169 -3.54 -5.25 11.70
C TYR A 169 -2.30 -6.11 11.98
N GLY A 170 -1.12 -5.52 12.04
CA GLY A 170 0.16 -6.22 12.24
C GLY A 170 0.73 -6.80 10.95
N GLU A 171 2.04 -7.12 11.00
CA GLU A 171 2.79 -7.68 9.86
C GLU A 171 2.22 -9.01 9.37
N ASP A 172 1.70 -9.83 10.27
CA ASP A 172 1.19 -11.17 9.94
C ASP A 172 -0.11 -11.12 9.11
N ASN A 173 -0.87 -10.01 9.22
CA ASN A 173 -2.11 -9.79 8.49
C ASN A 173 -1.93 -8.92 7.23
N ILE A 174 -0.79 -8.26 7.04
CA ILE A 174 -0.53 -7.45 5.84
C ILE A 174 -0.58 -8.29 4.55
N ARG A 175 -0.31 -9.61 4.66
CA ARG A 175 -0.42 -10.55 3.55
C ARG A 175 -1.75 -10.44 2.80
N ARG A 176 -2.86 -10.20 3.49
CA ARG A 176 -4.21 -10.11 2.89
C ARG A 176 -4.30 -8.90 1.95
N PHE A 177 -3.76 -7.77 2.39
CA PHE A 177 -3.69 -6.53 1.59
C PHE A 177 -2.74 -6.70 0.40
N LEU A 178 -1.56 -7.29 0.62
CA LEU A 178 -0.60 -7.55 -0.45
C LEU A 178 -1.15 -8.53 -1.48
N LYS A 179 -1.85 -9.60 -1.04
CA LYS A 179 -2.52 -10.53 -1.96
C LYS A 179 -3.62 -9.82 -2.77
N TYR A 180 -4.42 -8.98 -2.13
CA TYR A 180 -5.44 -8.19 -2.82
C TYR A 180 -4.81 -7.32 -3.92
N GLU A 181 -3.72 -6.64 -3.63
CA GLU A 181 -3.03 -5.80 -4.61
C GLU A 181 -2.40 -6.63 -5.74
N LEU A 182 -1.73 -7.73 -5.39
CA LEU A 182 -1.09 -8.63 -6.34
C LEU A 182 -2.09 -9.27 -7.29
N ASP A 183 -3.18 -9.84 -6.77
CA ASP A 183 -4.20 -10.51 -7.58
C ASP A 183 -4.89 -9.52 -8.53
N ASN A 184 -5.20 -8.30 -8.07
CA ASN A 184 -5.76 -7.25 -8.92
C ASN A 184 -4.77 -6.78 -9.99
N TYR A 185 -3.49 -6.68 -9.68
CA TYR A 185 -2.45 -6.38 -10.68
C TYR A 185 -2.40 -7.46 -11.76
N LEU A 186 -2.26 -8.72 -11.37
CA LEU A 186 -2.12 -9.85 -12.31
C LEU A 186 -3.37 -10.03 -13.18
N SER A 187 -4.56 -9.88 -12.60
CA SER A 187 -5.82 -9.96 -13.33
C SER A 187 -5.95 -8.84 -14.38
N ALA A 188 -5.69 -7.60 -13.98
CA ALA A 188 -5.76 -6.45 -14.88
C ALA A 188 -4.68 -6.51 -15.98
N ARG A 189 -3.44 -6.90 -15.61
CA ARG A 189 -2.34 -7.10 -16.55
C ARG A 189 -2.71 -8.10 -17.66
N GLY A 190 -3.43 -9.16 -17.32
CA GLY A 190 -3.87 -10.18 -18.27
C GLY A 190 -4.91 -9.70 -19.29
N SER A 191 -5.58 -8.58 -19.03
CA SER A 191 -6.63 -8.00 -19.86
C SER A 191 -6.28 -6.64 -20.48
N GLU A 192 -5.09 -6.11 -20.22
CA GLU A 192 -4.65 -4.80 -20.73
C GLU A 192 -4.42 -4.85 -22.25
N ALA A 193 -4.90 -3.82 -22.94
CA ALA A 193 -4.82 -3.71 -24.40
C ALA A 193 -3.64 -2.83 -24.87
N ILE A 194 -3.01 -2.08 -23.96
CA ILE A 194 -1.88 -1.21 -24.26
C ILE A 194 -0.61 -1.74 -23.59
N GLU A 195 0.55 -1.26 -24.01
CA GLU A 195 1.84 -1.64 -23.43
C GLU A 195 1.88 -1.42 -21.92
N GLU A 196 2.26 -2.43 -21.15
CA GLU A 196 2.57 -2.28 -19.73
C GLU A 196 3.87 -1.48 -19.59
N LEU A 197 3.84 -0.43 -18.79
CA LEU A 197 5.02 0.38 -18.51
C LEU A 197 5.70 -0.02 -17.19
N PRO A 198 7.03 0.14 -17.07
CA PRO A 198 7.71 0.11 -15.78
C PRO A 198 7.15 1.20 -14.86
N LEU A 199 7.18 0.97 -13.55
CA LEU A 199 6.57 1.88 -12.57
C LEU A 199 7.12 3.32 -12.67
N GLU A 200 8.41 3.51 -12.91
CA GLU A 200 9.03 4.84 -13.07
C GLU A 200 8.51 5.64 -14.27
N ARG A 201 7.85 4.97 -15.22
CA ARG A 201 7.31 5.59 -16.46
C ARG A 201 5.80 5.44 -16.59
N VAL A 202 5.11 5.00 -15.55
CA VAL A 202 3.67 4.75 -15.60
C VAL A 202 2.87 6.00 -16.00
N GLU A 203 1.88 5.81 -16.87
CA GLU A 203 0.96 6.84 -17.35
C GLU A 203 -0.50 6.40 -17.19
N ASN A 204 -1.18 6.85 -16.15
CA ASN A 204 -2.61 6.61 -15.89
C ASN A 204 -3.06 5.13 -15.95
N GLN A 205 -2.12 4.18 -15.86
CA GLN A 205 -2.41 2.76 -15.79
C GLN A 205 -2.66 2.36 -14.33
N GLY A 206 -3.91 2.37 -13.91
CA GLY A 206 -4.31 2.15 -12.50
C GLY A 206 -3.77 0.85 -11.91
N TYR A 207 -3.77 -0.24 -12.67
CA TYR A 207 -3.24 -1.51 -12.20
C TYR A 207 -1.73 -1.48 -11.93
N ILE A 208 -0.99 -0.55 -12.54
CA ILE A 208 0.45 -0.34 -12.29
C ILE A 208 0.65 0.55 -11.07
N HIS A 209 0.15 1.79 -11.10
CA HIS A 209 0.47 2.76 -10.04
C HIS A 209 -0.21 2.46 -8.72
N TYR A 210 -1.43 1.89 -8.69
CA TYR A 210 -2.07 1.43 -7.46
C TYR A 210 -1.56 0.05 -7.06
N ARG A 211 -1.84 -0.96 -7.89
CA ARG A 211 -1.76 -2.37 -7.51
C ARG A 211 -0.32 -2.87 -7.45
N LYS A 212 0.39 -2.83 -8.58
CA LYS A 212 1.82 -3.16 -8.63
C LYS A 212 2.65 -2.25 -7.72
N GLY A 213 2.35 -0.94 -7.77
CA GLY A 213 3.05 0.07 -6.98
C GLY A 213 3.02 -0.21 -5.48
N ALA A 214 1.88 -0.63 -4.95
CA ALA A 214 1.71 -1.03 -3.55
C ALA A 214 2.67 -2.16 -3.15
N VAL A 215 2.70 -3.25 -3.91
CA VAL A 215 3.56 -4.42 -3.65
C VAL A 215 5.04 -4.05 -3.78
N VAL A 216 5.40 -3.30 -4.85
CA VAL A 216 6.76 -2.80 -5.07
C VAL A 216 7.26 -1.97 -3.90
N MET A 217 6.48 -0.99 -3.47
CA MET A 217 6.86 -0.12 -2.35
C MET A 217 6.97 -0.87 -1.04
N TYR A 218 6.06 -1.81 -0.79
CA TYR A 218 6.13 -2.64 0.40
C TYR A 218 7.39 -3.52 0.43
N LEU A 219 7.76 -4.14 -0.70
CA LEU A 219 8.99 -4.91 -0.80
C LEU A 219 10.24 -4.03 -0.64
N LEU A 220 10.25 -2.82 -1.20
CA LEU A 220 11.36 -1.88 -1.03
C LEU A 220 11.56 -1.49 0.45
N GLN A 221 10.50 -1.14 1.18
CA GLN A 221 10.63 -0.82 2.59
C GLN A 221 11.07 -2.03 3.43
N ASP A 222 10.57 -3.24 3.10
CA ASP A 222 10.93 -4.48 3.78
C ASP A 222 12.44 -4.84 3.59
N ARG A 223 12.99 -4.51 2.43
CA ARG A 223 14.39 -4.82 2.07
C ARG A 223 15.38 -3.72 2.46
N LEU A 224 14.99 -2.46 2.33
CA LEU A 224 15.86 -1.31 2.60
C LEU A 224 15.73 -0.79 4.05
N GLY A 225 14.64 -1.12 4.73
CA GLY A 225 14.26 -0.69 6.08
C GLY A 225 13.25 0.44 6.08
N GLU A 226 12.13 0.25 6.78
CA GLU A 226 11.00 1.18 6.85
C GLU A 226 11.43 2.59 7.26
N ASP A 227 12.16 2.72 8.37
CA ASP A 227 12.60 4.03 8.89
C ASP A 227 13.43 4.79 7.85
N ARG A 228 14.33 4.11 7.15
CA ARG A 228 15.19 4.72 6.12
C ARG A 228 14.42 5.15 4.89
N VAL A 229 13.44 4.35 4.49
CA VAL A 229 12.54 4.69 3.37
C VAL A 229 11.69 5.90 3.75
N ASN A 230 11.09 5.90 4.94
CA ASN A 230 10.27 7.01 5.41
C ASN A 230 11.10 8.31 5.61
N GLU A 231 12.34 8.21 6.12
CA GLU A 231 13.25 9.36 6.21
C GLU A 231 13.59 9.95 4.83
N MET A 232 13.86 9.10 3.84
CA MET A 232 14.10 9.53 2.46
C MET A 232 12.86 10.21 1.86
N LEU A 233 11.66 9.65 2.07
CA LEU A 233 10.40 10.20 1.60
C LEU A 233 10.10 11.55 2.29
N ALA A 234 10.33 11.67 3.59
CA ALA A 234 10.22 12.94 4.32
C ALA A 234 11.17 14.01 3.75
N GLY A 235 12.41 13.61 3.43
CA GLY A 235 13.38 14.50 2.78
C GLY A 235 12.94 14.98 1.39
N LEU A 236 12.27 14.11 0.63
CA LEU A 236 11.70 14.48 -0.66
C LEU A 236 10.52 15.47 -0.50
N LEU A 237 9.63 15.23 0.46
CA LEU A 237 8.58 16.18 0.82
C LEU A 237 9.15 17.53 1.26
N ASP A 238 10.15 17.58 2.13
CA ASP A 238 10.78 18.82 2.59
C ASP A 238 11.43 19.61 1.44
N LYS A 239 11.98 18.90 0.46
CA LYS A 239 12.57 19.52 -0.74
C LYS A 239 11.51 20.23 -1.58
N TYR A 240 10.29 19.67 -1.69
CA TYR A 240 9.30 20.12 -2.67
C TYR A 240 7.99 20.69 -2.07
N ARG A 241 7.69 20.49 -0.77
CA ARG A 241 6.41 20.90 -0.18
C ARG A 241 6.14 22.40 -0.38
N PHE A 242 4.93 22.70 -0.87
CA PHE A 242 4.42 24.05 -1.13
C PHE A 242 5.30 24.91 -2.07
N LYS A 243 6.14 24.29 -2.88
CA LYS A 243 7.00 25.00 -3.83
C LYS A 243 6.41 24.94 -5.25
N GLY A 244 6.69 26.00 -6.02
CA GLY A 244 6.47 26.01 -7.47
C GLY A 244 7.54 25.23 -8.24
N ALA A 245 7.50 25.34 -9.56
CA ALA A 245 8.46 24.68 -10.44
C ALA A 245 9.92 25.02 -10.08
N PRO A 246 10.87 24.07 -10.29
CA PRO A 246 10.66 22.75 -10.85
C PRO A 246 9.97 21.78 -9.85
N TYR A 247 8.97 21.05 -10.35
CA TYR A 247 8.24 20.07 -9.56
C TYR A 247 9.00 18.75 -9.46
N ALA A 248 8.67 17.94 -8.45
CA ALA A 248 9.21 16.60 -8.26
C ALA A 248 8.85 15.69 -9.45
N ASN A 249 9.70 14.74 -9.78
CA ASN A 249 9.47 13.75 -10.82
C ASN A 249 9.93 12.36 -10.41
N ALA A 250 9.64 11.35 -11.24
CA ALA A 250 9.97 9.96 -10.95
C ALA A 250 11.47 9.74 -10.65
N ASN A 251 12.38 10.49 -11.32
CA ASN A 251 13.80 10.34 -11.09
C ASN A 251 14.22 10.79 -9.67
N ASP A 252 13.53 11.77 -9.07
CA ASP A 252 13.80 12.16 -7.68
C ASP A 252 13.53 11.00 -6.73
N LEU A 253 12.41 10.29 -6.91
CA LEU A 253 12.04 9.15 -6.08
C LEU A 253 12.96 7.95 -6.34
N VAL A 254 13.20 7.58 -7.60
CA VAL A 254 14.11 6.51 -7.99
C VAL A 254 15.53 6.78 -7.48
N GLY A 255 16.02 8.01 -7.63
CA GLY A 255 17.31 8.45 -7.10
C GLY A 255 17.40 8.32 -5.58
N GLY A 256 16.31 8.64 -4.87
CA GLY A 256 16.17 8.43 -3.44
C GLY A 256 16.36 6.96 -3.07
N PHE A 257 15.61 6.04 -3.68
CA PHE A 257 15.77 4.61 -3.42
C PHE A 257 17.16 4.07 -3.77
N MET A 258 17.73 4.51 -4.90
CA MET A 258 19.10 4.13 -5.28
C MET A 258 20.14 4.58 -4.25
N SER A 259 19.93 5.72 -3.59
CA SER A 259 20.80 6.23 -2.53
C SER A 259 20.73 5.41 -1.24
N LEU A 260 19.59 4.76 -0.98
CA LEU A 260 19.39 3.87 0.17
C LEU A 260 20.08 2.51 -0.01
N ALA A 261 20.33 2.07 -1.24
CA ALA A 261 20.89 0.76 -1.53
C ALA A 261 22.34 0.65 -1.03
N ARG A 262 22.62 -0.32 -0.17
CA ARG A 262 23.91 -0.51 0.52
C ARG A 262 24.89 -1.38 -0.27
N ASN A 263 24.38 -2.14 -1.22
CA ASN A 263 25.15 -3.11 -2.02
C ASN A 263 24.52 -3.29 -3.41
N GLU A 264 25.20 -4.05 -4.27
CA GLU A 264 24.76 -4.27 -5.65
C GLU A 264 23.43 -5.04 -5.73
N SER A 265 23.18 -6.00 -4.82
CA SER A 265 21.92 -6.75 -4.79
C SER A 265 20.72 -5.83 -4.49
N GLU A 266 20.87 -4.88 -3.57
CA GLU A 266 19.82 -3.90 -3.27
C GLU A 266 19.63 -2.91 -4.43
N ARG A 267 20.70 -2.48 -5.11
CA ARG A 267 20.61 -1.65 -6.32
C ARG A 267 19.88 -2.36 -7.45
N GLU A 268 20.22 -3.65 -7.67
CA GLU A 268 19.54 -4.44 -8.70
C GLU A 268 18.05 -4.64 -8.36
N LEU A 269 17.70 -4.86 -7.08
CA LEU A 269 16.32 -4.93 -6.64
C LEU A 269 15.56 -3.62 -6.93
N VAL A 270 16.14 -2.45 -6.65
CA VAL A 270 15.54 -1.16 -6.98
C VAL A 270 15.32 -1.03 -8.50
N ASN A 271 16.30 -1.43 -9.31
CA ASN A 271 16.15 -1.42 -10.78
C ASN A 271 15.06 -2.39 -11.24
N ASP A 272 15.03 -3.60 -10.70
CA ASP A 272 14.03 -4.61 -11.04
C ASP A 272 12.61 -4.15 -10.72
N LEU A 273 12.41 -3.48 -9.60
CA LEU A 273 11.10 -3.09 -9.12
C LEU A 273 10.59 -1.78 -9.75
N LEU A 274 11.47 -0.81 -9.98
CA LEU A 274 11.06 0.52 -10.46
C LEU A 274 11.26 0.70 -11.97
N LYS A 275 12.37 0.16 -12.54
CA LYS A 275 12.77 0.44 -13.92
C LYS A 275 12.46 -0.68 -14.93
N ARG A 276 12.03 -1.83 -14.44
CA ARG A 276 11.70 -3.02 -15.25
C ARG A 276 10.32 -3.54 -14.91
N ILE A 277 9.77 -4.31 -15.84
CA ILE A 277 8.61 -5.15 -15.56
C ILE A 277 9.16 -6.50 -15.11
N THR A 278 9.20 -6.71 -13.80
CA THR A 278 9.78 -7.91 -13.20
C THR A 278 8.68 -8.75 -12.56
N LEU A 279 8.70 -10.03 -12.87
CA LEU A 279 7.80 -11.05 -12.34
C LEU A 279 8.61 -12.17 -11.71
N TYR A 280 8.04 -12.80 -10.72
CA TYR A 280 8.60 -13.98 -10.07
C TYR A 280 7.67 -15.18 -10.24
N ASP A 281 8.23 -16.34 -10.05
CA ASP A 281 7.53 -17.62 -10.00
C ASP A 281 8.19 -18.39 -8.85
N LEU A 282 7.55 -18.36 -7.70
CA LEU A 282 8.06 -18.86 -6.43
C LEU A 282 7.14 -19.97 -5.94
N LYS A 283 7.68 -21.15 -5.67
CA LYS A 283 6.89 -22.30 -5.27
C LYS A 283 7.55 -23.06 -4.12
N ALA A 284 6.76 -23.44 -3.12
CA ALA A 284 7.11 -24.48 -2.17
C ALA A 284 6.50 -25.81 -2.65
N ASP A 285 7.35 -26.73 -3.13
CA ASP A 285 6.87 -27.94 -3.80
C ASP A 285 6.61 -29.07 -2.80
N ASN A 286 7.53 -29.28 -1.83
CA ASN A 286 7.43 -30.34 -0.85
C ASN A 286 8.10 -29.94 0.47
N ALA A 287 7.59 -30.49 1.60
CA ALA A 287 8.20 -30.27 2.90
C ALA A 287 8.10 -31.51 3.79
N LYS A 288 9.26 -32.02 4.19
CA LYS A 288 9.38 -33.21 5.07
C LYS A 288 9.92 -32.84 6.43
N VAL A 289 9.25 -33.31 7.48
CA VAL A 289 9.66 -33.06 8.86
C VAL A 289 10.14 -34.34 9.54
N ARG A 290 11.34 -34.27 10.10
CA ARG A 290 11.95 -35.35 10.87
C ARG A 290 12.22 -34.89 12.30
N LYS A 291 11.79 -35.67 13.30
CA LYS A 291 12.17 -35.43 14.68
C LYS A 291 13.60 -35.90 14.94
N LEU A 292 14.41 -35.04 15.51
CA LEU A 292 15.80 -35.30 15.87
C LEU A 292 15.90 -35.97 17.25
N ALA A 293 17.06 -36.59 17.54
CA ALA A 293 17.32 -37.27 18.81
C ALA A 293 17.25 -36.33 20.04
N ASP A 294 17.50 -35.04 19.85
CA ASP A 294 17.44 -34.00 20.88
C ASP A 294 16.03 -33.39 21.06
N GLY A 295 15.03 -33.93 20.37
CA GLY A 295 13.63 -33.52 20.45
C GLY A 295 13.24 -32.37 19.51
N ARG A 296 14.20 -31.74 18.81
CA ARG A 296 13.93 -30.73 17.78
C ARG A 296 13.37 -31.36 16.51
N PHE A 297 12.92 -30.51 15.59
CA PHE A 297 12.38 -30.91 14.30
C PHE A 297 13.24 -30.32 13.17
N GLU A 298 13.74 -31.17 12.30
CA GLU A 298 14.40 -30.80 11.06
C GLU A 298 13.36 -30.82 9.94
N THR A 299 13.21 -29.69 9.27
CA THR A 299 12.31 -29.54 8.12
C THR A 299 13.14 -29.32 6.88
N ARG A 300 13.02 -30.23 5.89
CA ARG A 300 13.58 -30.06 4.56
C ARG A 300 12.48 -29.58 3.63
N ILE A 301 12.72 -28.44 2.99
CA ILE A 301 11.79 -27.76 2.11
C ILE A 301 12.40 -27.76 0.72
N GLU A 302 11.68 -28.29 -0.27
CA GLU A 302 12.01 -28.15 -1.68
C GLU A 302 11.29 -26.91 -2.22
N VAL A 303 12.06 -25.96 -2.77
CA VAL A 303 11.54 -24.74 -3.37
C VAL A 303 12.02 -24.63 -4.82
N GLU A 304 11.15 -24.15 -5.68
CA GLU A 304 11.45 -23.74 -7.04
C GLU A 304 11.27 -22.24 -7.17
N ALA A 305 12.21 -21.56 -7.81
CA ALA A 305 12.17 -20.11 -7.91
C ALA A 305 12.74 -19.63 -9.25
N ASP A 306 12.02 -18.76 -9.93
CA ASP A 306 12.45 -18.14 -11.17
C ASP A 306 12.11 -16.65 -11.18
N LYS A 307 12.85 -15.88 -11.96
CA LYS A 307 12.61 -14.47 -12.24
C LYS A 307 12.47 -14.24 -13.73
N PHE A 308 11.57 -13.33 -14.11
CA PHE A 308 11.31 -12.98 -15.50
C PHE A 308 11.30 -11.47 -15.68
N TYR A 309 11.78 -11.03 -16.83
CA TYR A 309 11.57 -9.66 -17.31
C TYR A 309 10.60 -9.69 -18.48
N ALA A 310 9.59 -8.83 -18.42
CA ALA A 310 8.63 -8.61 -19.50
C ALA A 310 8.97 -7.35 -20.30
N ASP A 311 8.56 -7.34 -21.56
CA ASP A 311 8.76 -6.20 -22.48
C ASP A 311 7.55 -5.23 -22.53
N GLY A 312 6.49 -5.54 -21.79
CA GLY A 312 5.25 -4.75 -21.80
C GLY A 312 4.24 -5.14 -22.88
N GLU A 313 4.64 -5.92 -23.88
CA GLU A 313 3.79 -6.43 -24.97
C GLU A 313 3.42 -7.91 -24.80
N GLY A 314 3.64 -8.47 -23.60
CA GLY A 314 3.30 -9.85 -23.26
C GLY A 314 4.43 -10.87 -23.49
N ARG A 315 5.59 -10.47 -24.02
CA ARG A 315 6.75 -11.36 -24.14
C ARG A 315 7.58 -11.31 -22.86
N GLU A 316 7.99 -12.46 -22.38
CA GLU A 316 8.79 -12.61 -21.18
C GLU A 316 10.06 -13.40 -21.45
N ARG A 317 11.11 -13.07 -20.73
CA ARG A 317 12.39 -13.81 -20.76
C ARG A 317 12.83 -14.15 -19.34
N LYS A 318 13.32 -15.36 -19.15
CA LYS A 318 13.97 -15.76 -17.89
C LYS A 318 15.14 -14.85 -17.60
N ALA A 319 15.25 -14.44 -16.34
CA ALA A 319 16.35 -13.66 -15.80
C ALA A 319 16.99 -14.43 -14.63
N LEU A 320 18.24 -14.13 -14.32
CA LEU A 320 18.93 -14.75 -13.20
C LEU A 320 18.31 -14.26 -11.88
N LEU A 321 17.77 -15.18 -11.10
CA LEU A 321 17.40 -14.94 -9.71
C LEU A 321 18.60 -15.23 -8.82
N LYS A 322 19.00 -14.26 -8.03
CA LYS A 322 19.95 -14.39 -6.92
C LYS A 322 19.55 -13.37 -5.88
N ASP A 323 18.69 -13.78 -4.97
CA ASP A 323 18.11 -12.89 -3.97
C ASP A 323 18.03 -13.58 -2.61
N SER A 324 17.63 -12.84 -1.59
CA SER A 324 17.40 -13.33 -0.23
C SER A 324 15.91 -13.24 0.07
N ILE A 325 15.20 -14.37 -0.06
CA ILE A 325 13.74 -14.47 0.04
C ILE A 325 13.36 -15.12 1.37
N GLU A 326 12.24 -14.71 1.94
CA GLU A 326 11.74 -15.25 3.20
C GLU A 326 11.23 -16.67 3.04
N ILE A 327 11.66 -17.53 3.98
CA ILE A 327 11.10 -18.85 4.20
C ILE A 327 10.44 -18.83 5.56
N GLY A 328 9.14 -19.15 5.59
CA GLY A 328 8.32 -19.20 6.79
C GLY A 328 7.97 -20.61 7.20
N LEU A 329 7.94 -20.88 8.50
CA LEU A 329 7.45 -22.11 9.11
C LEU A 329 6.35 -21.76 10.11
N PHE A 330 5.21 -22.45 10.05
CA PHE A 330 3.99 -22.05 10.74
C PHE A 330 3.27 -23.23 11.40
N THR A 331 2.51 -22.96 12.47
CA THR A 331 1.57 -23.90 13.08
C THR A 331 0.21 -23.93 12.35
N GLN A 332 -0.19 -22.82 11.73
CA GLN A 332 -1.39 -22.69 10.90
C GLN A 332 -1.02 -22.07 9.55
N LYS A 333 -1.88 -22.25 8.53
CA LYS A 333 -1.65 -21.68 7.21
C LYS A 333 -1.84 -20.15 7.24
N PRO A 334 -0.83 -19.34 6.86
CA PRO A 334 -0.99 -17.90 6.75
C PRO A 334 -2.16 -17.50 5.82
N GLY A 335 -2.94 -16.51 6.24
CA GLY A 335 -4.06 -15.96 5.48
C GLY A 335 -5.35 -16.77 5.55
N LEU A 336 -5.44 -17.76 6.45
CA LEU A 336 -6.68 -18.49 6.74
C LEU A 336 -7.05 -18.36 8.20
N GLY A 337 -8.33 -18.11 8.47
CA GLY A 337 -8.90 -18.08 9.82
C GLY A 337 -8.22 -17.05 10.74
N ALA A 338 -8.04 -17.40 11.99
CA ALA A 338 -7.46 -16.54 13.02
C ALA A 338 -5.92 -16.64 13.11
N PHE A 339 -5.23 -16.66 11.96
CA PHE A 339 -3.77 -16.66 11.92
C PHE A 339 -3.20 -15.41 12.58
N ASP A 340 -2.25 -15.59 13.50
CA ASP A 340 -1.57 -14.51 14.20
C ASP A 340 -0.06 -14.77 14.38
N LYS A 341 0.62 -13.84 15.04
CA LYS A 341 2.06 -13.93 15.33
C LYS A 341 2.45 -15.18 16.12
N GLY A 342 1.55 -15.73 16.92
CA GLY A 342 1.78 -16.97 17.69
C GLY A 342 1.93 -18.20 16.80
N ASP A 343 1.41 -18.13 15.57
CA ASP A 343 1.51 -19.20 14.59
C ASP A 343 2.83 -19.22 13.82
N VAL A 344 3.63 -18.17 13.94
CA VAL A 344 4.92 -18.06 13.25
C VAL A 344 6.02 -18.73 14.08
N ILE A 345 6.44 -19.93 13.68
CA ILE A 345 7.56 -20.65 14.31
C ILE A 345 8.89 -20.01 13.93
N SER A 346 9.03 -19.66 12.65
CA SER A 346 10.24 -19.00 12.10
C SER A 346 9.88 -18.28 10.80
N MET A 347 10.38 -17.07 10.65
CA MET A 347 10.37 -16.31 9.40
C MET A 347 11.77 -15.73 9.21
N LYS A 348 12.50 -16.19 8.18
CA LYS A 348 13.87 -15.75 7.90
C LYS A 348 14.17 -15.75 6.41
N ARG A 349 15.05 -14.85 5.99
CA ARG A 349 15.54 -14.82 4.61
C ARG A 349 16.65 -15.83 4.37
N TYR A 350 16.54 -16.53 3.26
CA TYR A 350 17.52 -17.50 2.77
C TYR A 350 17.98 -17.10 1.37
N PRO A 351 19.27 -17.39 1.01
CA PRO A 351 19.73 -17.20 -0.35
C PRO A 351 18.95 -18.10 -1.31
N ILE A 352 18.25 -17.50 -2.26
CA ILE A 352 17.45 -18.18 -3.29
C ILE A 352 18.04 -17.87 -4.66
N ARG A 353 18.10 -18.90 -5.51
CA ARG A 353 18.59 -18.84 -6.89
C ARG A 353 17.59 -19.47 -7.85
N SER A 354 17.74 -19.19 -9.14
CA SER A 354 16.90 -19.80 -10.18
C SER A 354 16.93 -21.33 -10.12
N GLY A 355 15.75 -21.94 -10.33
CA GLY A 355 15.51 -23.38 -10.33
C GLY A 355 15.26 -23.98 -8.95
N SER A 356 15.25 -25.31 -8.90
CA SER A 356 14.95 -26.07 -7.68
C SER A 356 16.13 -26.10 -6.72
N GLN A 357 15.83 -26.01 -5.41
CA GLN A 357 16.82 -26.12 -4.34
C GLN A 357 16.18 -26.57 -3.03
N ASP A 358 16.99 -27.22 -2.19
CA ASP A 358 16.59 -27.67 -0.86
C ASP A 358 17.03 -26.68 0.22
N ILE A 359 16.15 -26.39 1.16
CA ILE A 359 16.43 -25.60 2.36
C ILE A 359 16.13 -26.45 3.59
N THR A 360 17.08 -26.54 4.52
CA THR A 360 16.91 -27.29 5.75
C THR A 360 16.89 -26.34 6.95
N ILE A 361 15.84 -26.43 7.75
CA ILE A 361 15.64 -25.57 8.94
C ILE A 361 15.35 -26.45 10.15
N VAL A 362 15.97 -26.13 11.30
CA VAL A 362 15.74 -26.85 12.56
C VAL A 362 15.00 -25.94 13.54
N THR A 363 13.89 -26.44 14.06
CA THR A 363 13.02 -25.72 15.00
C THR A 363 12.72 -26.55 16.26
N LYS A 364 12.28 -25.87 17.32
CA LYS A 364 11.82 -26.55 18.56
C LYS A 364 10.39 -27.09 18.40
N THR A 365 9.56 -26.40 17.64
CA THR A 365 8.16 -26.72 17.38
C THR A 365 8.06 -27.38 16.01
N ARG A 366 7.22 -28.43 15.88
CA ARG A 366 6.94 -29.05 14.59
C ARG A 366 6.09 -28.11 13.74
N PRO A 367 6.54 -27.69 12.55
CA PRO A 367 5.70 -26.90 11.67
C PRO A 367 4.61 -27.79 11.05
N ALA A 368 3.43 -27.19 10.82
CA ALA A 368 2.38 -27.78 10.02
C ALA A 368 2.38 -27.27 8.58
N PHE A 369 2.89 -26.06 8.37
CA PHE A 369 3.03 -25.42 7.07
C PHE A 369 4.38 -24.75 6.91
N VAL A 370 4.86 -24.69 5.67
CA VAL A 370 6.07 -23.97 5.28
C VAL A 370 5.82 -23.21 3.98
N GLY A 371 6.54 -22.13 3.75
CA GLY A 371 6.39 -21.38 2.51
C GLY A 371 7.59 -20.54 2.16
N ILE A 372 7.70 -20.22 0.86
CA ILE A 372 8.57 -19.21 0.27
C ILE A 372 7.75 -17.96 0.00
N ASP A 373 8.26 -16.77 0.31
CA ASP A 373 7.51 -15.51 0.25
C ASP A 373 6.06 -15.63 0.78
N PRO A 374 5.86 -16.17 1.97
CA PRO A 374 4.53 -16.57 2.45
C PRO A 374 3.60 -15.37 2.70
N TYR A 375 4.13 -14.15 2.67
CA TYR A 375 3.35 -12.91 2.85
C TYR A 375 3.12 -12.12 1.55
N ASN A 376 3.43 -12.72 0.37
CA ASN A 376 3.17 -12.14 -0.96
C ASN A 376 3.82 -10.76 -1.16
N LYS A 377 5.07 -10.63 -0.76
CA LYS A 377 5.84 -9.39 -0.91
C LYS A 377 6.41 -9.22 -2.33
N TYR A 378 6.57 -10.31 -3.07
CA TYR A 378 7.06 -10.32 -4.45
C TYR A 378 5.91 -10.28 -5.47
N ILE A 379 6.19 -9.80 -6.67
CA ILE A 379 5.27 -9.88 -7.81
C ILE A 379 5.29 -11.30 -8.36
N ASP A 380 4.69 -12.21 -7.64
CA ASP A 380 4.66 -13.62 -7.97
C ASP A 380 3.43 -13.95 -8.84
N ARG A 381 3.67 -14.69 -9.94
CA ARG A 381 2.62 -15.08 -10.90
C ARG A 381 1.55 -15.98 -10.31
N ASN A 382 1.94 -16.79 -9.32
CA ASN A 382 1.05 -17.75 -8.67
C ASN A 382 1.39 -17.87 -7.18
N SER A 383 0.98 -16.93 -6.38
CA SER A 383 1.25 -16.94 -4.94
C SER A 383 0.44 -17.99 -4.15
N ASP A 384 -0.42 -18.76 -4.80
CA ASP A 384 -1.24 -19.79 -4.12
C ASP A 384 -0.46 -21.09 -3.85
N ASP A 385 0.65 -21.32 -4.56
CA ASP A 385 1.55 -22.48 -4.36
C ASP A 385 2.83 -22.15 -3.57
N ASN A 386 2.90 -20.95 -2.99
CA ASN A 386 4.01 -20.53 -2.13
C ASN A 386 4.03 -21.24 -0.77
N ILE A 387 2.94 -21.87 -0.36
CA ILE A 387 2.78 -22.49 0.96
C ILE A 387 2.28 -23.92 0.83
N VAL A 388 2.99 -24.85 1.45
CA VAL A 388 2.66 -26.27 1.46
C VAL A 388 2.54 -26.81 2.90
N ALA A 389 1.68 -27.81 3.09
CA ALA A 389 1.61 -28.56 4.34
C ALA A 389 2.84 -29.47 4.49
N THR A 390 3.27 -29.70 5.73
CA THR A 390 4.40 -30.62 6.01
C THR A 390 3.94 -32.07 6.10
N GLU A 391 4.76 -32.99 5.60
CA GLU A 391 4.63 -34.44 5.77
C GLU A 391 5.34 -34.97 7.03
#